data_dcb552d1273db78390e4985db858bd3a
#
_entry.id   dcb552d1273db78390e4985db858bd3a
#
_cell.length_a   1.000
_cell.length_b   1.000
_cell.length_c   1.000
_cell.angle_alpha   90.00
_cell.angle_beta   90.00
_cell.angle_gamma   90.00
#
_symmetry.space_group_name_H-M   'P 1'
#
loop_
_entity.id
_entity.type
_entity.pdbx_description
1 polymer ?
#
loop_
_entity_poly.entity_id
_entity_poly.type
_entity_poly.pdbx_seq_one_letter_code
_entity_poly.pdbx_strand_id
1 'polypeptide(L)'
;MDAVKAELKSGLMEGWKSSLDQNAVCFRLGGKSSFDDQKASATLSRRDETLLMQLRTGECRLLGGFRHLLFKDKWDGCCRWCKCEKELVDHIFNRCSILASLRKVEGIPDSEALFSKPKESALFVHKALALLMNVSEQMHRLLL
;
A
#
# COMPACT_ATOMS: atom_id res chain seq x y z
N MET A 1 37.63 7.61 2.27
CA MET A 1 36.57 7.92 1.29
C MET A 1 35.20 7.34 1.69
N ASP A 2 35.15 6.16 2.27
CA ASP A 2 33.86 5.53 2.64
C ASP A 2 33.20 6.17 3.87
N ALA A 3 33.99 6.65 4.86
CA ALA A 3 33.46 7.35 6.03
C ALA A 3 32.76 8.67 5.65
N VAL A 4 33.34 9.46 4.73
CA VAL A 4 32.75 10.71 4.26
C VAL A 4 31.43 10.48 3.49
N LYS A 5 31.37 9.42 2.69
CA LYS A 5 30.13 9.03 1.98
C LYS A 5 29.04 8.59 2.96
N ALA A 6 29.41 7.85 4.00
CA ALA A 6 28.46 7.41 5.03
C ALA A 6 27.91 8.60 5.82
N GLU A 7 28.74 9.57 6.15
CA GLU A 7 28.36 10.77 6.89
C GLU A 7 27.44 11.69 6.04
N LEU A 8 27.78 11.89 4.76
CA LEU A 8 26.92 12.62 3.82
C LEU A 8 25.58 11.94 3.63
N LYS A 9 25.56 10.61 3.48
CA LYS A 9 24.32 9.83 3.36
C LYS A 9 23.45 9.96 4.60
N SER A 10 24.05 9.87 5.79
CA SER A 10 23.36 10.05 7.07
C SER A 10 22.76 11.44 7.20
N GLY A 11 23.52 12.49 6.91
CA GLY A 11 23.05 13.88 6.94
C GLY A 11 21.92 14.18 5.97
N LEU A 12 21.99 13.64 4.75
CA LEU A 12 20.92 13.77 3.76
C LEU A 12 19.64 13.03 4.21
N MET A 13 19.78 11.84 4.82
CA MET A 13 18.66 11.07 5.34
C MET A 13 17.98 11.76 6.52
N GLU A 14 18.74 12.35 7.42
CA GLU A 14 18.18 13.11 8.55
C GLU A 14 17.50 14.38 8.06
N GLY A 15 18.10 15.12 7.13
CA GLY A 15 17.49 16.27 6.51
C GLY A 15 16.19 15.96 5.79
N TRP A 16 16.12 14.84 5.09
CA TRP A 16 14.91 14.36 4.43
C TRP A 16 13.82 13.98 5.44
N LYS A 17 14.16 13.20 6.47
CA LYS A 17 13.22 12.82 7.53
C LYS A 17 12.65 14.03 8.26
N SER A 18 13.48 15.03 8.55
CA SER A 18 13.04 16.26 9.22
C SER A 18 12.17 17.16 8.33
N SER A 19 12.30 17.06 7.00
CA SER A 19 11.48 17.80 6.04
C SER A 19 10.14 17.13 5.70
N LEU A 20 9.96 15.85 6.08
CA LEU A 20 8.72 15.16 5.84
C LEU A 20 7.59 15.74 6.70
N ASP A 21 6.50 16.10 6.05
CA ASP A 21 5.26 16.36 6.76
C ASP A 21 4.81 15.08 7.49
N GLN A 22 4.57 15.18 8.79
CA GLN A 22 4.08 14.06 9.61
C GLN A 22 2.74 13.50 9.12
N ASN A 23 1.99 14.28 8.37
CA ASN A 23 0.75 13.87 7.72
C ASN A 23 0.96 13.18 6.38
N ALA A 24 2.16 13.21 5.82
CA ALA A 24 2.44 12.52 4.57
C ALA A 24 2.21 11.02 4.69
N VAL A 25 1.62 10.43 3.67
CA VAL A 25 1.29 8.99 3.66
C VAL A 25 2.55 8.15 3.83
N CYS A 26 3.65 8.52 3.19
CA CYS A 26 4.92 7.83 3.33
C CYS A 26 5.45 7.83 4.78
N PHE A 27 5.25 8.91 5.53
CA PHE A 27 5.61 8.99 6.95
C PHE A 27 4.75 8.06 7.80
N ARG A 28 3.41 8.10 7.61
CA ARG A 28 2.46 7.22 8.31
C ARG A 28 2.66 5.73 8.02
N LEU A 29 3.14 5.41 6.84
CA LEU A 29 3.43 4.03 6.42
C LEU A 29 4.81 3.53 6.83
N GLY A 30 5.52 4.27 7.70
CA GLY A 30 6.78 3.81 8.26
C GLY A 30 8.05 4.42 7.64
N GLY A 31 7.92 5.27 6.63
CA GLY A 31 8.92 6.23 6.12
C GLY A 31 10.36 5.74 5.98
N LYS A 32 10.59 4.46 5.73
CA LYS A 32 11.94 3.94 5.50
C LYS A 32 12.33 4.18 4.05
N SER A 33 13.08 5.26 3.78
CA SER A 33 13.84 5.34 2.55
C SER A 33 15.14 4.57 2.74
N SER A 34 15.14 3.30 2.43
CA SER A 34 16.38 2.54 2.31
C SER A 34 16.70 2.41 0.83
N PHE A 35 17.88 2.87 0.43
CA PHE A 35 18.41 2.59 -0.90
C PHE A 35 18.64 1.08 -1.13
N ASP A 36 18.66 0.30 -0.06
CA ASP A 36 18.81 -1.15 -0.11
C ASP A 36 17.52 -1.86 -0.54
N ASP A 37 16.36 -1.21 -0.36
CA ASP A 37 15.07 -1.73 -0.83
C ASP A 37 14.97 -1.73 -2.37
N GLN A 38 15.80 -0.97 -3.06
CA GLN A 38 15.87 -1.00 -4.53
C GLN A 38 16.35 -2.35 -5.08
N LYS A 39 17.16 -3.09 -4.32
CA LYS A 39 17.62 -4.42 -4.71
C LYS A 39 16.50 -5.47 -4.62
N ALA A 40 15.60 -5.33 -3.66
CA ALA A 40 14.46 -6.23 -3.51
C ALA A 40 13.45 -6.08 -4.65
N SER A 41 13.38 -4.90 -5.27
CA SER A 41 12.49 -4.63 -6.39
C SER A 41 12.94 -5.25 -7.71
N ALA A 42 14.21 -5.62 -7.85
CA ALA A 42 14.77 -6.20 -9.06
C ALA A 42 14.14 -7.55 -9.49
N THR A 43 13.38 -8.20 -8.58
CA THR A 43 12.67 -9.46 -8.84
C THR A 43 11.18 -9.28 -9.14
N LEU A 44 10.67 -8.05 -9.06
CA LEU A 44 9.26 -7.73 -9.29
C LEU A 44 9.00 -7.46 -10.78
N SER A 45 7.78 -7.75 -11.21
CA SER A 45 7.30 -7.26 -12.50
C SER A 45 7.16 -5.74 -12.48
N ARG A 46 7.33 -5.09 -13.62
CA ARG A 46 7.14 -3.62 -13.73
C ARG A 46 5.74 -3.18 -13.26
N ARG A 47 4.74 -4.02 -13.47
CA ARG A 47 3.37 -3.78 -12.99
C ARG A 47 3.30 -3.74 -11.47
N ASP A 48 3.95 -4.69 -10.81
CA ASP A 48 3.99 -4.77 -9.35
C ASP A 48 4.83 -3.66 -8.74
N GLU A 49 5.93 -3.27 -9.38
CA GLU A 49 6.70 -2.08 -8.97
C GLU A 49 5.85 -0.80 -9.00
N THR A 50 5.09 -0.60 -10.07
CA THR A 50 4.18 0.55 -10.20
C THR A 50 3.10 0.51 -9.12
N LEU A 51 2.52 -0.66 -8.86
CA LEU A 51 1.52 -0.85 -7.80
C LEU A 51 2.10 -0.50 -6.43
N LEU A 52 3.29 -1.00 -6.12
CA LEU A 52 3.96 -0.71 -4.84
C LEU A 52 4.26 0.78 -4.66
N MET A 53 4.71 1.46 -5.70
CA MET A 53 4.95 2.91 -5.64
C MET A 53 3.65 3.66 -5.35
N GLN A 54 2.56 3.31 -6.00
CA GLN A 54 1.24 3.89 -5.75
C GLN A 54 0.75 3.62 -4.32
N LEU A 55 0.95 2.41 -3.82
CA LEU A 55 0.60 2.06 -2.44
C LEU A 55 1.43 2.84 -1.41
N ARG A 56 2.73 2.97 -1.62
CA ARG A 56 3.65 3.70 -0.74
C ARG A 56 3.36 5.20 -0.69
N THR A 57 2.93 5.79 -1.79
CA THR A 57 2.55 7.20 -1.87
C THR A 57 1.10 7.46 -1.44
N GLY A 58 0.28 6.41 -1.31
CA GLY A 58 -1.14 6.53 -1.03
C GLY A 58 -2.00 6.93 -2.22
N GLU A 59 -1.42 6.97 -3.42
CA GLU A 59 -2.09 7.37 -4.67
C GLU A 59 -2.50 6.17 -5.53
N CYS A 60 -2.87 5.06 -4.89
CA CYS A 60 -3.25 3.85 -5.59
C CYS A 60 -4.64 3.97 -6.21
N ARG A 61 -4.69 4.01 -7.53
CA ARG A 61 -5.94 4.11 -8.30
C ARG A 61 -6.86 2.91 -8.18
N LEU A 62 -6.36 1.79 -7.71
CA LEU A 62 -7.15 0.58 -7.46
C LEU A 62 -7.95 0.66 -6.16
N LEU A 63 -7.61 1.58 -5.27
CA LEU A 63 -8.28 1.79 -3.99
C LEU A 63 -9.34 2.89 -4.07
N GLY A 64 -10.49 2.62 -3.45
CA GLY A 64 -11.65 3.50 -3.48
C GLY A 64 -11.42 4.86 -2.82
N GLY A 65 -10.59 4.94 -1.80
CA GLY A 65 -10.27 6.20 -1.12
C GLY A 65 -9.58 7.22 -2.03
N PHE A 66 -8.65 6.78 -2.87
CA PHE A 66 -8.02 7.64 -3.87
C PHE A 66 -8.95 7.96 -5.04
N ARG A 67 -9.70 6.96 -5.51
CA ARG A 67 -10.69 7.16 -6.58
C ARG A 67 -11.77 8.15 -6.18
N HIS A 68 -12.18 8.17 -4.91
CA HIS A 68 -13.13 9.15 -4.39
C HIS A 68 -12.61 10.59 -4.50
N LEU A 69 -11.32 10.83 -4.31
CA LEU A 69 -10.72 12.15 -4.50
C LEU A 69 -10.77 12.63 -5.95
N LEU A 70 -10.68 11.70 -6.91
CA LEU A 70 -10.72 11.99 -8.33
C LEU A 70 -12.16 12.10 -8.90
N PHE A 71 -13.07 11.28 -8.36
CA PHE A 71 -14.44 11.09 -8.88
C PHE A 71 -15.47 11.18 -7.76
N LYS A 72 -15.53 12.32 -7.09
CA LYS A 72 -16.34 12.57 -5.89
C LYS A 72 -17.83 12.18 -6.03
N ASP A 73 -18.39 12.23 -7.24
CA ASP A 73 -19.79 11.98 -7.49
C ASP A 73 -20.16 10.49 -7.63
N LYS A 74 -19.17 9.61 -7.74
CA LYS A 74 -19.41 8.18 -8.05
C LYS A 74 -19.07 7.22 -6.91
N TRP A 75 -18.31 7.66 -5.92
CA TRP A 75 -17.81 6.80 -4.84
C TRP A 75 -17.85 7.55 -3.52
N ASP A 76 -18.37 6.91 -2.49
CA ASP A 76 -18.32 7.41 -1.11
C ASP A 76 -16.94 7.27 -0.46
N GLY A 77 -16.03 6.52 -1.09
CA GLY A 77 -14.68 6.25 -0.58
C GLY A 77 -14.62 5.21 0.52
N CYS A 78 -15.74 4.61 0.90
CA CYS A 78 -15.79 3.56 1.92
C CYS A 78 -15.13 2.26 1.46
N CYS A 79 -14.51 1.56 2.39
CA CYS A 79 -13.88 0.27 2.13
C CYS A 79 -14.89 -0.73 1.56
N ARG A 80 -14.61 -1.29 0.40
CA ARG A 80 -15.48 -2.23 -0.29
C ARG A 80 -15.60 -3.58 0.42
N TRP A 81 -14.66 -3.91 1.30
CA TRP A 81 -14.67 -5.16 2.07
C TRP A 81 -15.44 -5.02 3.39
N CYS A 82 -15.07 -4.10 4.27
CA CYS A 82 -15.69 -3.95 5.60
C CYS A 82 -16.76 -2.85 5.67
N LYS A 83 -16.75 -1.88 4.77
CA LYS A 83 -17.66 -0.72 4.70
C LYS A 83 -17.69 0.19 5.95
N CYS A 84 -16.72 0.05 6.84
CA CYS A 84 -16.68 0.79 8.12
C CYS A 84 -15.87 2.08 8.03
N GLU A 85 -14.81 2.10 7.24
CA GLU A 85 -13.87 3.22 7.11
C GLU A 85 -13.56 3.51 5.64
N LYS A 86 -12.87 4.62 5.39
CA LYS A 86 -12.38 4.92 4.04
C LYS A 86 -11.37 3.87 3.57
N GLU A 87 -11.45 3.51 2.30
CA GLU A 87 -10.56 2.55 1.65
C GLU A 87 -9.20 3.19 1.32
N LEU A 88 -8.39 3.34 2.35
CA LEU A 88 -7.03 3.85 2.26
C LEU A 88 -6.02 2.71 2.43
N VAL A 89 -4.80 2.93 1.98
CA VAL A 89 -3.70 1.96 2.12
C VAL A 89 -3.50 1.57 3.57
N ASP A 90 -3.47 2.54 4.48
CA ASP A 90 -3.34 2.32 5.91
C ASP A 90 -4.46 1.43 6.48
N HIS A 91 -5.70 1.66 6.08
CA HIS A 91 -6.83 0.84 6.50
C HIS A 91 -6.69 -0.61 6.03
N ILE A 92 -6.38 -0.82 4.76
CA ILE A 92 -6.29 -2.15 4.16
C ILE A 92 -5.15 -2.98 4.77
N PHE A 93 -4.00 -2.36 4.98
CA PHE A 93 -2.83 -3.05 5.51
C PHE A 93 -2.85 -3.23 7.04
N ASN A 94 -3.52 -2.36 7.78
CA ASN A 94 -3.46 -2.37 9.24
C ASN A 94 -4.79 -2.74 9.93
N ARG A 95 -5.92 -2.29 9.41
CA ARG A 95 -7.17 -2.26 10.18
C ARG A 95 -8.35 -3.02 9.61
N CYS A 96 -8.42 -3.23 8.31
CA CYS A 96 -9.59 -3.89 7.71
C CYS A 96 -9.82 -5.29 8.31
N SER A 97 -10.95 -5.47 8.99
CA SER A 97 -11.30 -6.72 9.65
C SER A 97 -11.55 -7.87 8.69
N ILE A 98 -12.14 -7.58 7.53
CA ILE A 98 -12.44 -8.61 6.51
C ILE A 98 -11.15 -9.13 5.86
N LEU A 99 -10.14 -8.29 5.72
CA LEU A 99 -8.85 -8.68 5.15
C LEU A 99 -7.86 -9.23 6.21
N ALA A 100 -8.25 -9.30 7.47
CA ALA A 100 -7.35 -9.74 8.55
C ALA A 100 -6.82 -11.17 8.33
N SER A 101 -7.68 -12.10 7.92
CA SER A 101 -7.28 -13.49 7.62
C SER A 101 -6.35 -13.56 6.41
N LEU A 102 -6.61 -12.78 5.37
CA LEU A 102 -5.76 -12.71 4.18
C LEU A 102 -4.37 -12.13 4.51
N ARG A 103 -4.32 -11.05 5.31
CA ARG A 103 -3.04 -10.51 5.80
C ARG A 103 -2.22 -11.56 6.53
N LYS A 104 -2.87 -12.34 7.40
CA LYS A 104 -2.22 -13.41 8.15
C LYS A 104 -1.65 -14.50 7.24
N VAL A 105 -2.41 -14.92 6.25
CA VAL A 105 -1.98 -15.97 5.29
C VAL A 105 -0.80 -15.48 4.44
N GLU A 106 -0.84 -14.24 3.97
CA GLU A 106 0.22 -13.65 3.13
C GLU A 106 1.43 -13.13 3.96
N GLY A 107 1.37 -13.20 5.27
CA GLY A 107 2.45 -12.75 6.14
C GLY A 107 2.62 -11.22 6.17
N ILE A 108 1.53 -10.48 6.09
CA ILE A 108 1.48 -9.01 6.15
C ILE A 108 1.05 -8.59 7.55
N PRO A 109 1.97 -8.26 8.47
CA PRO A 109 1.61 -7.82 9.82
C PRO A 109 1.02 -6.42 9.85
N ASP A 110 1.55 -5.51 9.04
CA ASP A 110 1.17 -4.10 8.95
C ASP A 110 1.64 -3.46 7.64
N SER A 111 1.50 -2.14 7.54
CA SER A 111 1.92 -1.37 6.37
C SER A 111 3.44 -1.30 6.15
N GLU A 112 4.26 -1.61 7.14
CA GLU A 112 5.71 -1.72 6.95
C GLU A 112 6.08 -2.81 5.94
N ALA A 113 5.22 -3.81 5.76
CA ALA A 113 5.39 -4.84 4.76
C ALA A 113 5.49 -4.29 3.32
N LEU A 114 4.95 -3.11 3.04
CA LEU A 114 5.13 -2.43 1.75
C LEU A 114 6.61 -2.16 1.42
N PHE A 115 7.44 -2.03 2.43
CA PHE A 115 8.87 -1.78 2.29
C PHE A 115 9.70 -3.04 2.55
N SER A 116 9.36 -3.83 3.55
CA SER A 116 10.11 -5.02 3.96
C SER A 116 9.77 -6.28 3.17
N LYS A 117 8.52 -6.37 2.69
CA LYS A 117 7.98 -7.53 1.96
C LYS A 117 7.23 -7.08 0.69
N PRO A 118 7.93 -6.49 -0.28
CA PRO A 118 7.28 -5.88 -1.45
C PRO A 118 6.51 -6.90 -2.31
N LYS A 119 7.06 -8.09 -2.49
CA LYS A 119 6.46 -9.15 -3.30
C LYS A 119 5.16 -9.68 -2.68
N GLU A 120 5.19 -9.96 -1.40
CA GLU A 120 4.04 -10.42 -0.61
C GLU A 120 2.97 -9.34 -0.53
N SER A 121 3.36 -8.07 -0.42
CA SER A 121 2.44 -6.93 -0.39
C SER A 121 1.70 -6.76 -1.71
N ALA A 122 2.39 -6.86 -2.85
CA ALA A 122 1.77 -6.83 -4.16
C ALA A 122 0.78 -8.01 -4.34
N LEU A 123 1.19 -9.21 -3.95
CA LEU A 123 0.34 -10.40 -4.02
C LEU A 123 -0.89 -10.29 -3.12
N PHE A 124 -0.73 -9.76 -1.93
CA PHE A 124 -1.84 -9.48 -1.01
C PHE A 124 -2.90 -8.57 -1.64
N VAL A 125 -2.48 -7.47 -2.26
CA VAL A 125 -3.41 -6.54 -2.92
C VAL A 125 -4.11 -7.20 -4.10
N HIS A 126 -3.41 -7.97 -4.92
CA HIS A 126 -4.01 -8.71 -6.03
C HIS A 126 -5.08 -9.70 -5.54
N LYS A 127 -4.80 -10.46 -4.49
CA LYS A 127 -5.75 -11.41 -3.91
C LYS A 127 -6.95 -10.69 -3.25
N ALA A 128 -6.71 -9.59 -2.56
CA ALA A 128 -7.79 -8.79 -1.97
C ALA A 128 -8.76 -8.25 -3.04
N LEU A 129 -8.23 -7.74 -4.15
CA LEU A 129 -9.04 -7.27 -5.27
C LEU A 129 -9.78 -8.42 -5.97
N ALA A 130 -9.18 -9.59 -6.08
CA ALA A 130 -9.82 -10.79 -6.65
C ALA A 130 -11.04 -11.23 -5.82
N LEU A 131 -11.02 -11.08 -4.50
CA LEU A 131 -12.17 -11.36 -3.64
C LEU A 131 -13.38 -10.49 -4.00
N LEU A 132 -13.16 -9.22 -4.36
CA LEU A 132 -14.25 -8.33 -4.78
C LEU A 132 -14.86 -8.74 -6.12
N MET A 133 -14.05 -9.21 -7.05
CA MET A 133 -14.53 -9.69 -8.36
C MET A 133 -15.38 -10.94 -8.21
N ASN A 134 -14.94 -11.90 -7.40
CA ASN A 134 -15.69 -13.14 -7.14
C ASN A 134 -17.07 -12.86 -6.52
N VAL A 135 -17.15 -11.92 -5.58
CA VAL A 135 -18.44 -11.51 -4.98
C VAL A 135 -19.36 -10.88 -6.03
N SER A 136 -18.82 -10.03 -6.89
CA SER A 136 -19.59 -9.39 -7.98
C SER A 136 -20.14 -10.43 -8.98
N GLU A 137 -19.34 -11.42 -9.37
CA GLU A 137 -19.78 -12.50 -10.25
C GLU A 137 -20.85 -13.39 -9.60
N GLN A 138 -20.71 -13.69 -8.32
CA GLN A 138 -21.71 -14.47 -7.58
C GLN A 138 -23.02 -13.71 -7.45
N MET A 139 -22.97 -12.40 -7.16
CA MET A 139 -24.15 -11.54 -7.12
C MET A 139 -24.86 -11.49 -8.48
N HIS A 140 -24.09 -11.39 -9.56
CA HIS A 140 -24.65 -11.36 -10.92
C HIS A 140 -25.33 -12.68 -11.30
N ARG A 141 -24.79 -13.82 -10.88
CA ARG A 141 -25.41 -15.14 -11.09
C ARG A 141 -26.68 -15.35 -10.27
N LEU A 142 -26.80 -14.72 -9.10
CA LEU A 142 -28.00 -14.80 -8.26
C LEU A 142 -29.13 -13.89 -8.74
N LEU A 143 -28.82 -12.87 -9.56
CA LEU A 143 -29.79 -11.92 -10.12
C LEU A 143 -30.28 -12.32 -11.52
N LEU A 144 -29.72 -13.35 -12.12
CA LEU A 144 -30.15 -13.95 -13.37
C LEU A 144 -30.96 -15.21 -13.10
#